data_efded34955c24469c801f3246f40f073
#
_entry.id   efded34955c24469c801f3246f40f073
#
_cell.length_a   1.000
_cell.length_b   1.000
_cell.length_c   1.000
_cell.angle_alpha   90.00
_cell.angle_beta   90.00
_cell.angle_gamma   90.00
#
_symmetry.space_group_name_H-M   'P 1'
#
loop_
_entity.id
_entity.type
_entity.pdbx_description
1 polymer ?
#
loop_
_entity_poly.entity_id
_entity_poly.type
_entity_poly.pdbx_seq_one_letter_code
_entity_poly.pdbx_strand_id
1 'polypeptide(L)'
;MQGTGADPATVDGMKQLPWWPGMLAVAHTLPYDIALLGDGSVPTERFRKIAVPTLFLHGGDSPAWAGTAASVAAEAIPGARHLTIAGQGHNVDPATLAPALIDFFS
;
A
#
# COMPACT_ATOMS: atom_id res chain seq x y z
N MET A 1 -10.27 10.97 0.11
CA MET A 1 -8.86 10.59 0.04
C MET A 1 -8.02 11.09 1.21
N GLN A 2 -8.67 11.39 2.33
CA GLN A 2 -7.94 11.88 3.51
C GLN A 2 -6.95 10.84 4.07
N GLY A 3 -7.26 9.56 3.99
CA GLY A 3 -6.40 8.50 4.50
C GLY A 3 -5.06 8.35 3.78
N THR A 4 -4.89 8.93 2.58
CA THR A 4 -3.65 8.89 1.82
C THR A 4 -2.79 10.14 1.99
N GLY A 5 -3.29 11.16 2.71
CA GLY A 5 -2.60 12.43 2.87
C GLY A 5 -2.59 13.32 1.62
N ALA A 6 -3.40 13.01 0.60
CA ALA A 6 -3.48 13.84 -0.60
C ALA A 6 -4.14 15.18 -0.29
N ASP A 7 -3.55 16.29 -0.77
CA ASP A 7 -4.12 17.61 -0.59
C ASP A 7 -5.24 17.90 -1.61
N PRO A 8 -6.08 18.95 -1.37
CA PRO A 8 -7.18 19.28 -2.27
C PRO A 8 -6.74 19.59 -3.70
N ALA A 9 -5.59 20.22 -3.89
CA ALA A 9 -5.10 20.56 -5.23
C ALA A 9 -4.70 19.29 -6.00
N THR A 10 -4.09 18.32 -5.34
CA THR A 10 -3.77 17.02 -5.93
C THR A 10 -5.04 16.29 -6.36
N VAL A 11 -6.05 16.26 -5.52
CA VAL A 11 -7.34 15.62 -5.84
C VAL A 11 -8.01 16.32 -7.03
N ASP A 12 -8.00 17.65 -7.07
CA ASP A 12 -8.57 18.39 -8.20
C ASP A 12 -7.83 18.09 -9.50
N GLY A 13 -6.50 17.93 -9.47
CA GLY A 13 -5.72 17.51 -10.62
C GLY A 13 -6.11 16.11 -11.11
N MET A 14 -6.40 15.19 -10.20
CA MET A 14 -6.83 13.82 -10.53
C MET A 14 -8.14 13.81 -11.31
N LYS A 15 -9.04 14.76 -11.04
CA LYS A 15 -10.34 14.84 -11.73
C LYS A 15 -10.21 15.11 -13.24
N GLN A 16 -9.06 15.61 -13.69
CA GLN A 16 -8.78 15.88 -15.09
C GLN A 16 -8.20 14.67 -15.83
N LEU A 17 -7.88 13.59 -15.12
CA LEU A 17 -7.24 12.43 -15.70
C LEU A 17 -8.25 11.48 -16.38
N PRO A 18 -7.82 10.78 -17.47
CA PRO A 18 -8.72 9.89 -18.22
C PRO A 18 -9.37 8.77 -17.42
N TRP A 19 -8.73 8.33 -16.34
CA TRP A 19 -9.24 7.24 -15.50
C TRP A 19 -10.24 7.70 -14.42
N TRP A 20 -10.42 9.00 -14.22
CA TRP A 20 -11.30 9.53 -13.18
C TRP A 20 -12.76 9.07 -13.31
N PRO A 21 -13.39 9.07 -14.53
CA PRO A 21 -14.76 8.58 -14.68
C PRO A 21 -14.92 7.12 -14.22
N GLY A 22 -13.92 6.27 -14.48
CA GLY A 22 -13.95 4.88 -14.00
C GLY A 22 -13.92 4.80 -12.49
N MET A 23 -13.14 5.64 -11.82
CA MET A 23 -13.12 5.71 -10.36
C MET A 23 -14.46 6.17 -9.81
N LEU A 24 -15.09 7.17 -10.41
CA LEU A 24 -16.42 7.63 -10.00
C LEU A 24 -17.45 6.51 -10.12
N ALA A 25 -17.37 5.70 -11.16
CA ALA A 25 -18.31 4.60 -11.39
C ALA A 25 -18.29 3.56 -10.27
N VAL A 26 -17.16 3.39 -9.57
CA VAL A 26 -17.01 2.42 -8.47
C VAL A 26 -16.96 3.09 -7.09
N ALA A 27 -17.12 4.42 -7.02
CA ALA A 27 -17.02 5.14 -5.75
C ALA A 27 -18.05 4.68 -4.71
N HIS A 28 -19.19 4.15 -5.15
CA HIS A 28 -20.22 3.62 -4.25
C HIS A 28 -19.72 2.40 -3.44
N THR A 29 -18.60 1.79 -3.80
CA THR A 29 -18.00 0.67 -3.06
C THR A 29 -17.10 1.12 -1.92
N LEU A 30 -16.70 2.41 -1.86
CA LEU A 30 -15.79 2.92 -0.82
C LEU A 30 -16.27 2.67 0.61
N PRO A 31 -17.59 2.77 0.95
CA PRO A 31 -18.03 2.45 2.29
C PRO A 31 -17.72 1.01 2.72
N TYR A 32 -17.70 0.06 1.79
CA TYR A 32 -17.33 -1.32 2.08
C TYR A 32 -15.85 -1.43 2.43
N ASP A 33 -14.98 -0.73 1.70
CA ASP A 33 -13.55 -0.70 1.98
C ASP A 33 -13.27 -0.08 3.36
N ILE A 34 -13.96 1.01 3.69
CA ILE A 34 -13.83 1.66 4.99
C ILE A 34 -14.27 0.71 6.11
N ALA A 35 -15.35 -0.03 5.91
CA ALA A 35 -15.83 -1.00 6.89
C ALA A 35 -14.80 -2.11 7.17
N LEU A 36 -14.06 -2.54 6.14
CA LEU A 36 -13.02 -3.54 6.28
C LEU A 36 -11.76 -2.99 6.95
N LEU A 37 -11.38 -1.75 6.63
CA LEU A 37 -10.15 -1.13 7.10
C LEU A 37 -10.27 -0.54 8.52
N GLY A 38 -11.48 -0.31 9.02
CA GLY A 38 -11.70 0.32 10.31
C GLY A 38 -11.16 1.76 10.31
N ASP A 39 -10.24 2.08 11.20
CA ASP A 39 -9.60 3.40 11.30
C ASP A 39 -8.43 3.57 10.32
N GLY A 40 -8.12 2.57 9.52
CA GLY A 40 -7.02 2.58 8.56
C GLY A 40 -5.64 2.35 9.17
N SER A 41 -5.55 2.10 10.48
CA SER A 41 -4.27 1.76 11.10
C SER A 41 -3.87 0.31 10.78
N VAL A 42 -2.56 0.03 10.92
CA VAL A 42 -2.06 -1.34 10.73
C VAL A 42 -2.57 -2.22 11.86
N PRO A 43 -3.30 -3.34 11.58
CA PRO A 43 -3.89 -4.19 12.61
C PRO A 43 -2.85 -5.13 13.23
N THR A 44 -1.92 -4.58 14.02
CA THR A 44 -0.75 -5.30 14.54
C THR A 44 -1.10 -6.54 15.36
N GLU A 45 -2.20 -6.49 16.13
CA GLU A 45 -2.63 -7.65 16.93
C GLU A 45 -3.04 -8.84 16.05
N ARG A 46 -3.72 -8.57 14.94
CA ARG A 46 -4.08 -9.62 13.98
C ARG A 46 -2.83 -10.15 13.26
N PHE A 47 -1.91 -9.24 12.93
CA PHE A 47 -0.69 -9.60 12.19
C PHE A 47 0.23 -10.50 13.01
N ARG A 48 0.27 -10.34 14.33
CA ARG A 48 1.07 -11.21 15.20
C ARG A 48 0.71 -12.70 15.09
N LYS A 49 -0.48 -13.00 14.61
CA LYS A 49 -0.96 -14.38 14.45
C LYS A 49 -0.57 -15.01 13.11
N ILE A 50 0.05 -14.25 12.22
CA ILE A 50 0.49 -14.77 10.92
C ILE A 50 1.76 -15.58 11.13
N ALA A 51 1.73 -16.86 10.70
CA ALA A 51 2.83 -17.80 10.92
C ALA A 51 3.53 -18.22 9.62
N VAL A 52 3.11 -17.68 8.47
CA VAL A 52 3.74 -18.00 7.17
C VAL A 52 4.80 -16.97 6.84
N PRO A 53 5.81 -17.33 5.99
CA PRO A 53 6.80 -16.36 5.51
C PRO A 53 6.10 -15.18 4.85
N THR A 54 6.48 -13.97 5.23
CA THR A 54 5.82 -12.75 4.78
C THR A 54 6.85 -11.71 4.37
N LEU A 55 6.60 -11.01 3.28
CA LEU A 55 7.43 -9.94 2.76
C LEU A 55 6.58 -8.70 2.54
N PHE A 56 6.99 -7.58 3.12
CA PHE A 56 6.40 -6.27 2.86
C PHE A 56 7.30 -5.48 1.92
N LEU A 57 6.70 -4.94 0.87
CA LEU A 57 7.39 -4.16 -0.14
C LEU A 57 6.79 -2.77 -0.23
N HIS A 58 7.63 -1.76 -0.47
CA HIS A 58 7.14 -0.43 -0.84
C HIS A 58 8.15 0.23 -1.76
N GLY A 59 7.69 1.15 -2.63
CA GLY A 59 8.56 1.96 -3.47
C GLY A 59 9.24 3.04 -2.64
N GLY A 60 10.55 3.24 -2.81
CA GLY A 60 11.30 4.24 -2.04
C GLY A 60 10.83 5.67 -2.28
N ASP A 61 10.22 5.94 -3.43
CA ASP A 61 9.66 7.25 -3.78
C ASP A 61 8.16 7.35 -3.49
N SER A 62 7.57 6.34 -2.84
CA SER A 62 6.18 6.39 -2.37
C SER A 62 6.00 7.45 -1.27
N PRO A 63 4.77 7.92 -1.00
CA PRO A 63 4.52 8.77 0.15
C PRO A 63 5.03 8.13 1.45
N ALA A 64 5.49 8.95 2.39
CA ALA A 64 6.12 8.48 3.63
C ALA A 64 5.26 7.49 4.41
N TRP A 65 3.93 7.61 4.37
CA TRP A 65 3.03 6.71 5.08
C TRP A 65 3.17 5.25 4.61
N ALA A 66 3.52 5.02 3.34
CA ALA A 66 3.65 3.66 2.80
C ALA A 66 4.84 2.93 3.45
N GLY A 67 5.99 3.58 3.57
CA GLY A 67 7.15 3.01 4.24
C GLY A 67 6.90 2.79 5.73
N THR A 68 6.26 3.73 6.40
CA THR A 68 5.90 3.61 7.81
C THR A 68 4.95 2.44 8.04
N ALA A 69 3.90 2.31 7.23
CA ALA A 69 2.95 1.22 7.36
C ALA A 69 3.61 -0.14 7.12
N ALA A 70 4.46 -0.26 6.10
CA ALA A 70 5.17 -1.49 5.80
C ALA A 70 6.12 -1.89 6.94
N SER A 71 6.82 -0.93 7.52
CA SER A 71 7.72 -1.16 8.65
C SER A 71 6.97 -1.65 9.89
N VAL A 72 5.89 -0.99 10.25
CA VAL A 72 5.05 -1.37 11.40
C VAL A 72 4.47 -2.77 11.20
N ALA A 73 3.98 -3.07 10.00
CA ALA A 73 3.43 -4.39 9.69
C ALA A 73 4.50 -5.48 9.77
N ALA A 74 5.68 -5.23 9.23
CA ALA A 74 6.79 -6.19 9.26
C ALA A 74 7.25 -6.50 10.70
N GLU A 75 7.28 -5.49 11.56
CA GLU A 75 7.64 -5.68 12.96
C GLU A 75 6.61 -6.52 13.72
N ALA A 76 5.33 -6.44 13.33
CA ALA A 76 4.26 -7.18 14.00
C ALA A 76 4.27 -8.68 13.69
N ILE A 77 4.80 -9.08 12.54
CA ILE A 77 4.78 -10.49 12.10
C ILE A 77 6.13 -11.13 12.37
N PRO A 78 6.21 -12.20 13.20
CA PRO A 78 7.49 -12.87 13.49
C PRO A 78 8.15 -13.36 12.19
N GLY A 79 9.41 -12.96 11.98
CA GLY A 79 10.18 -13.39 10.81
C GLY A 79 9.82 -12.70 9.50
N ALA A 80 8.94 -11.72 9.52
CA ALA A 80 8.61 -10.97 8.31
C ALA A 80 9.80 -10.13 7.84
N ARG A 81 9.91 -9.96 6.51
CA ARG A 81 10.92 -9.11 5.89
C ARG A 81 10.26 -7.86 5.31
N HIS A 82 11.05 -6.79 5.24
CA HIS A 82 10.63 -5.53 4.65
C HIS A 82 11.68 -5.12 3.61
N LEU A 83 11.23 -4.82 2.40
CA LEU A 83 12.11 -4.41 1.31
C LEU A 83 11.62 -3.08 0.72
N THR A 84 12.54 -2.13 0.62
CA THR A 84 12.30 -0.86 -0.09
C THR A 84 12.82 -1.00 -1.51
N ILE A 85 11.98 -0.71 -2.52
CA ILE A 85 12.40 -0.76 -3.92
C ILE A 85 12.78 0.65 -4.36
N ALA A 86 14.07 0.89 -4.47
CA ALA A 86 14.61 2.22 -4.79
C ALA A 86 14.14 2.67 -6.17
N GLY A 87 13.87 3.98 -6.30
CA GLY A 87 13.51 4.61 -7.58
C GLY A 87 12.09 4.33 -8.03
N GLN A 88 11.27 3.66 -7.23
CA GLN A 88 9.89 3.33 -7.56
C GLN A 88 8.91 4.11 -6.70
N GLY A 89 7.80 4.56 -7.32
CA GLY A 89 6.70 5.18 -6.60
C GLY A 89 5.75 4.14 -6.02
N HIS A 90 4.53 4.58 -5.72
CA HIS A 90 3.51 3.71 -5.16
C HIS A 90 3.09 2.59 -6.13
N ASN A 91 3.10 2.89 -7.42
CA ASN A 91 2.86 1.89 -8.48
C ASN A 91 4.23 1.42 -9.00
N VAL A 92 4.66 0.26 -8.51
CA VAL A 92 5.98 -0.28 -8.84
C VAL A 92 5.97 -0.91 -10.24
N ASP A 93 7.01 -0.63 -11.05
CA ASP A 93 7.17 -1.25 -12.36
C ASP A 93 7.29 -2.77 -12.23
N PRO A 94 6.50 -3.56 -12.98
CA PRO A 94 6.55 -5.01 -12.90
C PRO A 94 7.92 -5.61 -13.18
N ALA A 95 8.69 -5.05 -14.11
CA ALA A 95 10.03 -5.54 -14.42
C ALA A 95 11.01 -5.35 -13.25
N THR A 96 10.79 -4.32 -12.43
CA THR A 96 11.59 -4.08 -11.22
C THR A 96 11.12 -4.93 -10.05
N LEU A 97 9.81 -5.17 -9.95
CA LEU A 97 9.21 -5.94 -8.86
C LEU A 97 9.46 -7.44 -8.98
N ALA A 98 9.42 -7.99 -10.20
CA ALA A 98 9.50 -9.43 -10.43
C ALA A 98 10.73 -10.11 -9.82
N PRO A 99 11.96 -9.57 -9.91
CA PRO A 99 13.13 -10.20 -9.27
C PRO A 99 12.98 -10.36 -7.76
N ALA A 100 12.39 -9.37 -7.08
CA ALA A 100 12.18 -9.42 -5.63
C ALA A 100 11.20 -10.52 -5.26
N LEU A 101 10.13 -10.69 -6.04
CA LEU A 101 9.14 -11.75 -5.81
C LEU A 101 9.72 -13.14 -6.09
N ILE A 102 10.49 -13.27 -7.16
CA ILE A 102 11.15 -14.55 -7.51
C ILE A 102 12.10 -14.97 -6.38
N ASP A 103 12.89 -14.03 -5.89
CA ASP A 103 13.83 -14.29 -4.78
C ASP A 103 13.08 -14.75 -3.53
N PHE A 104 12.01 -14.06 -3.18
CA PHE A 104 11.24 -14.38 -1.98
C PHE A 104 10.57 -15.77 -2.07
N PHE A 105 10.01 -16.13 -3.22
CA PHE A 105 9.30 -17.39 -3.42
C PHE A 105 10.20 -18.57 -3.83
N SER A 106 11.47 -18.36 -3.91
CA SER A 106 12.44 -19.43 -4.27
C SER A 106 12.72 -20.38 -3.12
#